data_428ce168112f3bfe8a140ac9f1d26cc7
#
_entry.id   428ce168112f3bfe8a140ac9f1d26cc7
#
_cell.length_a   1.000
_cell.length_b   1.000
_cell.length_c   1.000
_cell.angle_alpha   90.00
_cell.angle_beta   90.00
_cell.angle_gamma   90.00
#
_symmetry.space_group_name_H-M   'P 1'
#
loop_
_entity.id
_entity.type
_entity.pdbx_description
1 polymer ?
#
loop_
_entity_poly.entity_id
_entity_poly.type
_entity_poly.pdbx_seq_one_letter_code
_entity_poly.pdbx_strand_id
1 'polypeptide(L)'
;FAAFGYLFTKDARASRAMLFLLGLGLVLHLLSFVGHMAAFWAFPENRFYLPLTSFYGALSFMALALAGVFYAVEARSQLGILGAFVLPWAAAAQGAAVILANPEAGPLAMPLRSYWLNLHPMFLMTAYAALANAAGVGIALLVQERQIKSRTPSELAYRLPPLDELDALNARIVAWAYPFLLLGLLCGFVWAYLDWGTMWTGDPKLI
;
A
#
# COMPACT_ATOMS: atom_id res chain seq x y z
N PHE A 1 12.82 3.32 -11.30
CA PHE A 1 13.71 3.32 -12.48
C PHE A 1 13.53 2.05 -13.32
N ALA A 2 13.63 0.83 -12.75
CA ALA A 2 13.51 -0.41 -13.53
C ALA A 2 12.13 -0.57 -14.21
N ALA A 3 11.02 -0.19 -13.54
CA ALA A 3 9.68 -0.19 -14.12
C ALA A 3 9.56 0.83 -15.28
N PHE A 4 10.15 2.02 -15.14
CA PHE A 4 10.22 2.98 -16.24
C PHE A 4 11.11 2.48 -17.37
N GLY A 5 12.23 1.82 -17.07
CA GLY A 5 13.07 1.18 -18.08
C GLY A 5 12.33 0.11 -18.87
N TYR A 6 11.46 -0.67 -18.23
CA TYR A 6 10.61 -1.67 -18.88
C TYR A 6 9.62 -1.05 -19.88
N LEU A 7 9.10 0.15 -19.58
CA LEU A 7 8.27 0.92 -20.54
C LEU A 7 8.94 1.10 -21.90
N PHE A 8 10.28 1.17 -21.93
CA PHE A 8 11.03 1.47 -23.15
C PHE A 8 11.66 0.25 -23.82
N THR A 9 11.91 -0.84 -23.11
CA THR A 9 12.73 -1.95 -23.63
C THR A 9 11.98 -3.24 -23.99
N LYS A 10 10.78 -3.52 -23.44
CA LYS A 10 10.03 -4.79 -23.58
C LYS A 10 10.88 -6.07 -23.33
N ASP A 11 12.02 -5.96 -22.65
CA ASP A 11 12.92 -7.09 -22.43
C ASP A 11 12.42 -7.92 -21.23
N ALA A 12 12.20 -9.21 -21.44
CA ALA A 12 11.85 -10.16 -20.38
C ALA A 12 12.92 -10.24 -19.27
N ARG A 13 14.18 -9.87 -19.58
CA ARG A 13 15.23 -9.73 -18.57
C ARG A 13 15.00 -8.52 -17.67
N ALA A 14 14.53 -7.39 -18.24
CA ALA A 14 14.21 -6.20 -17.47
C ALA A 14 13.04 -6.44 -16.52
N SER A 15 12.00 -7.17 -16.94
CA SER A 15 10.87 -7.56 -16.08
C SER A 15 11.32 -8.43 -14.91
N ARG A 16 12.15 -9.46 -15.17
CA ARG A 16 12.68 -10.32 -14.12
C ARG A 16 13.60 -9.57 -13.14
N ALA A 17 14.44 -8.68 -13.66
CA ALA A 17 15.29 -7.84 -12.83
C ALA A 17 14.46 -6.88 -11.96
N MET A 18 13.39 -6.30 -12.50
CA MET A 18 12.45 -5.46 -11.74
C MET A 18 11.81 -6.24 -10.59
N LEU A 19 11.28 -7.43 -10.85
CA LEU A 19 10.68 -8.27 -9.80
C LEU A 19 11.71 -8.68 -8.73
N PHE A 20 12.92 -9.04 -9.14
CA PHE A 20 14.00 -9.37 -8.21
C PHE A 20 14.38 -8.17 -7.33
N LEU A 21 14.59 -6.99 -7.94
CA LEU A 21 14.93 -5.77 -7.21
C LEU A 21 13.80 -5.32 -6.28
N LEU A 22 12.55 -5.44 -6.73
CA LEU A 22 11.38 -5.14 -5.91
C LEU A 22 11.27 -6.12 -4.73
N GLY A 23 11.45 -7.42 -4.98
CA GLY A 23 11.46 -8.44 -3.93
C GLY A 23 12.57 -8.22 -2.90
N LEU A 24 13.79 -7.91 -3.36
CA LEU A 24 14.90 -7.55 -2.49
C LEU A 24 14.59 -6.29 -1.67
N GLY A 25 14.05 -5.25 -2.32
CA GLY A 25 13.62 -4.02 -1.65
C GLY A 25 12.56 -4.28 -0.59
N LEU A 26 11.57 -5.14 -0.87
CA LEU A 26 10.55 -5.55 0.10
C LEU A 26 11.15 -6.29 1.30
N VAL A 27 12.09 -7.21 1.07
CA VAL A 27 12.78 -7.91 2.16
C VAL A 27 13.55 -6.93 3.04
N LEU A 28 14.32 -6.03 2.44
CA LEU A 28 15.08 -5.01 3.17
C LEU A 28 14.14 -4.05 3.94
N HIS A 29 13.04 -3.64 3.32
CA HIS A 29 12.04 -2.78 3.97
C HIS A 29 11.37 -3.51 5.14
N LEU A 30 10.99 -4.79 4.96
CA LEU A 30 10.42 -5.62 6.02
C LEU A 30 11.39 -5.77 7.19
N LEU A 31 12.68 -6.04 6.93
CA LEU A 31 13.71 -6.10 7.96
C LEU A 31 13.86 -4.77 8.70
N SER A 32 13.85 -3.64 7.99
CA SER A 32 13.86 -2.30 8.59
C SER A 32 12.63 -2.06 9.45
N PHE A 33 11.44 -2.45 8.99
CA PHE A 33 10.20 -2.31 9.74
C PHE A 33 10.20 -3.19 11.01
N VAL A 34 10.70 -4.43 10.92
CA VAL A 34 10.88 -5.33 12.07
C VAL A 34 11.90 -4.74 13.07
N GLY A 35 12.99 -4.13 12.58
CA GLY A 35 13.95 -3.43 13.42
C GLY A 35 13.31 -2.25 14.16
N HIS A 36 12.50 -1.45 13.47
CA HIS A 36 11.72 -0.36 14.08
C HIS A 36 10.71 -0.90 15.11
N MET A 37 10.03 -2.00 14.82
CA MET A 37 9.13 -2.67 15.75
C MET A 37 9.86 -3.17 16.99
N ALA A 38 11.07 -3.72 16.85
CA ALA A 38 11.89 -4.16 18.00
C ALA A 38 12.28 -2.98 18.89
N ALA A 39 12.68 -1.84 18.31
CA ALA A 39 12.95 -0.60 19.05
C ALA A 39 11.69 -0.07 19.76
N PHE A 40 10.53 -0.15 19.10
CA PHE A 40 9.25 0.22 19.69
C PHE A 40 8.87 -0.67 20.88
N TRP A 41 9.15 -1.97 20.81
CA TRP A 41 8.90 -2.94 21.88
C TRP A 41 9.95 -2.89 23.03
N ALA A 42 10.99 -2.08 22.92
CA ALA A 42 11.89 -1.80 24.04
C ALA A 42 11.16 -1.10 25.19
N PHE A 43 10.05 -0.40 24.90
CA PHE A 43 9.14 0.14 25.92
C PHE A 43 8.14 -0.94 26.35
N PRO A 44 8.04 -1.29 27.65
CA PRO A 44 7.14 -2.34 28.12
C PRO A 44 5.67 -2.12 27.75
N GLU A 45 5.25 -0.85 27.72
CA GLU A 45 3.89 -0.42 27.36
C GLU A 45 3.51 -0.73 25.93
N ASN A 46 4.50 -0.82 25.05
CA ASN A 46 4.32 -1.01 23.61
C ASN A 46 4.31 -2.49 23.20
N ARG A 47 4.58 -3.37 24.15
CA ARG A 47 4.71 -4.81 23.86
C ARG A 47 3.47 -5.35 23.17
N PHE A 48 3.70 -6.06 22.05
CA PHE A 48 2.65 -6.66 21.21
C PHE A 48 1.81 -5.70 20.39
N TYR A 49 2.09 -4.38 20.42
CA TYR A 49 1.48 -3.42 19.51
C TYR A 49 2.37 -3.17 18.28
N LEU A 50 1.75 -2.83 17.14
CA LEU A 50 2.47 -2.40 15.95
C LEU A 50 2.80 -0.89 16.04
N PRO A 51 3.92 -0.42 15.49
CA PRO A 51 4.28 1.00 15.54
C PRO A 51 3.49 1.85 14.52
N LEU A 52 2.18 1.58 14.38
CA LEU A 52 1.30 2.26 13.41
C LEU A 52 0.67 3.54 13.95
N THR A 53 0.86 3.82 15.23
CA THR A 53 0.39 5.05 15.89
C THR A 53 1.32 6.24 15.63
N SER A 54 2.56 5.99 15.21
CA SER A 54 3.50 7.03 14.78
C SER A 54 3.34 7.32 13.29
N PHE A 55 3.56 8.58 12.91
CA PHE A 55 3.51 8.98 11.49
C PHE A 55 4.56 8.25 10.64
N TYR A 56 5.76 8.03 11.20
CA TYR A 56 6.81 7.22 10.55
C TYR A 56 6.36 5.77 10.31
N GLY A 57 5.87 5.12 11.36
CA GLY A 57 5.45 3.72 11.27
C GLY A 57 4.27 3.53 10.33
N ALA A 58 3.30 4.44 10.35
CA ALA A 58 2.15 4.42 9.45
C ALA A 58 2.57 4.57 7.97
N LEU A 59 3.39 5.57 7.65
CA LEU A 59 3.87 5.79 6.27
C LEU A 59 4.78 4.66 5.79
N SER A 60 5.66 4.16 6.65
CA SER A 60 6.53 3.02 6.33
C SER A 60 5.71 1.75 6.08
N PHE A 61 4.71 1.46 6.91
CA PHE A 61 3.79 0.34 6.68
C PHE A 61 2.98 0.51 5.39
N MET A 62 2.48 1.73 5.11
CA MET A 62 1.76 2.02 3.88
C MET A 62 2.64 1.76 2.65
N ALA A 63 3.90 2.21 2.66
CA ALA A 63 4.84 1.96 1.58
C ALA A 63 5.11 0.46 1.38
N LEU A 64 5.29 -0.28 2.49
CA LEU A 64 5.46 -1.74 2.47
C LEU A 64 4.22 -2.44 1.89
N ALA A 65 3.02 -2.04 2.31
CA ALA A 65 1.76 -2.60 1.82
C ALA A 65 1.55 -2.30 0.33
N LEU A 66 1.81 -1.05 -0.12
CA LEU A 66 1.71 -0.65 -1.53
C LEU A 66 2.62 -1.51 -2.42
N ALA A 67 3.89 -1.60 -2.06
CA ALA A 67 4.87 -2.37 -2.82
C ALA A 67 4.60 -3.88 -2.74
N GLY A 68 4.15 -4.37 -1.57
CA GLY A 68 3.82 -5.78 -1.33
C GLY A 68 2.59 -6.24 -2.13
N VAL A 69 1.52 -5.44 -2.16
CA VAL A 69 0.33 -5.71 -2.99
C VAL A 69 0.71 -5.71 -4.47
N PHE A 70 1.49 -4.72 -4.92
CA PHE A 70 1.96 -4.69 -6.30
C PHE A 70 2.79 -5.93 -6.65
N TYR A 71 3.72 -6.32 -5.78
CA TYR A 71 4.53 -7.52 -5.97
C TYR A 71 3.67 -8.78 -6.11
N ALA A 72 2.65 -8.93 -5.24
CA ALA A 72 1.73 -10.06 -5.29
C ALA A 72 0.88 -10.09 -6.57
N VAL A 73 0.48 -8.92 -7.08
CA VAL A 73 -0.23 -8.76 -8.35
C VAL A 73 0.70 -9.12 -9.51
N GLU A 74 1.89 -8.52 -9.56
CA GLU A 74 2.84 -8.70 -10.64
C GLU A 74 3.35 -10.13 -10.76
N ALA A 75 3.60 -10.80 -9.62
CA ALA A 75 4.02 -12.19 -9.61
C ALA A 75 3.01 -13.15 -10.27
N ARG A 76 1.74 -12.74 -10.39
CA ARG A 76 0.67 -13.52 -11.01
C ARG A 76 0.29 -13.03 -12.41
N SER A 77 0.31 -11.73 -12.63
CA SER A 77 -0.15 -11.09 -13.88
C SER A 77 0.97 -10.88 -14.90
N GLN A 78 2.22 -10.76 -14.45
CA GLN A 78 3.39 -10.45 -15.29
C GLN A 78 3.23 -9.18 -16.14
N LEU A 79 2.50 -8.20 -15.60
CA LEU A 79 2.18 -6.93 -16.25
C LEU A 79 3.11 -5.80 -15.75
N GLY A 80 4.42 -6.03 -15.79
CA GLY A 80 5.47 -5.15 -15.22
C GLY A 80 5.34 -3.66 -15.54
N ILE A 81 4.67 -3.34 -16.65
CA ILE A 81 4.39 -1.97 -17.06
C ILE A 81 3.55 -1.21 -16.02
N LEU A 82 2.69 -1.90 -15.27
CA LEU A 82 1.84 -1.30 -14.23
C LEU A 82 2.65 -0.74 -13.06
N GLY A 83 3.87 -1.25 -12.86
CA GLY A 83 4.78 -0.72 -11.85
C GLY A 83 5.10 0.76 -12.02
N ALA A 84 5.07 1.27 -13.24
CA ALA A 84 5.26 2.70 -13.50
C ALA A 84 4.12 3.58 -12.94
N PHE A 85 2.93 3.02 -12.77
CA PHE A 85 1.75 3.71 -12.24
C PHE A 85 1.58 3.55 -10.72
N VAL A 86 2.14 2.48 -10.13
CA VAL A 86 1.94 2.12 -8.72
C VAL A 86 3.17 2.43 -7.86
N LEU A 87 4.37 2.04 -8.29
CA LEU A 87 5.58 2.17 -7.46
C LEU A 87 5.97 3.61 -7.07
N PRO A 88 5.65 4.66 -7.85
CA PRO A 88 5.90 6.03 -7.41
C PRO A 88 5.17 6.39 -6.11
N TRP A 89 3.97 5.84 -5.87
CA TRP A 89 3.22 6.06 -4.64
C TRP A 89 3.90 5.42 -3.42
N ALA A 90 4.40 4.19 -3.59
CA ALA A 90 5.17 3.52 -2.53
C ALA A 90 6.47 4.28 -2.22
N ALA A 91 7.18 4.75 -3.26
CA ALA A 91 8.39 5.54 -3.10
C ALA A 91 8.11 6.90 -2.42
N ALA A 92 6.99 7.55 -2.77
CA ALA A 92 6.57 8.79 -2.15
C ALA A 92 6.22 8.61 -0.66
N ALA A 93 5.48 7.54 -0.32
CA ALA A 93 5.13 7.22 1.07
C ALA A 93 6.39 6.94 1.91
N GLN A 94 7.33 6.13 1.40
CA GLN A 94 8.58 5.84 2.11
C GLN A 94 9.49 7.08 2.17
N GLY A 95 9.57 7.86 1.11
CA GLY A 95 10.32 9.12 1.11
C GLY A 95 9.75 10.12 2.13
N ALA A 96 8.43 10.24 2.22
CA ALA A 96 7.77 11.06 3.22
C ALA A 96 8.02 10.55 4.65
N ALA A 97 8.02 9.22 4.87
CA ALA A 97 8.36 8.65 6.16
C ALA A 97 9.77 9.08 6.62
N VAL A 98 10.76 9.00 5.73
CA VAL A 98 12.16 9.33 6.06
C VAL A 98 12.40 10.82 6.22
N ILE A 99 11.75 11.66 5.40
CA ILE A 99 12.03 13.11 5.35
C ILE A 99 11.20 13.90 6.36
N LEU A 100 9.92 13.52 6.56
CA LEU A 100 8.93 14.32 7.29
C LEU A 100 8.64 13.78 8.69
N ALA A 101 8.98 12.52 8.96
CA ALA A 101 8.61 11.86 10.21
C ALA A 101 9.83 11.54 11.09
N ASN A 102 9.64 11.62 12.40
CA ASN A 102 10.65 11.18 13.36
C ASN A 102 10.54 9.66 13.57
N PRO A 103 11.60 8.86 13.33
CA PRO A 103 11.59 7.43 13.57
C PRO A 103 11.70 7.04 15.05
N GLU A 104 11.90 7.99 15.96
CA GLU A 104 12.06 7.70 17.37
C GLU A 104 10.80 7.05 17.96
N ALA A 105 11.01 5.93 18.62
CA ALA A 105 9.97 5.24 19.36
C ALA A 105 9.82 5.87 20.74
N GLY A 106 8.58 5.99 21.20
CA GLY A 106 8.26 6.44 22.56
C GLY A 106 7.19 5.54 23.19
N PRO A 107 6.92 5.65 24.49
CA PRO A 107 5.89 4.87 25.16
C PRO A 107 4.50 5.30 24.66
N LEU A 108 3.65 4.31 24.38
CA LEU A 108 2.25 4.54 23.99
C LEU A 108 1.47 5.18 25.14
N ALA A 109 0.69 6.21 24.82
CA ALA A 109 -0.31 6.76 25.73
C ALA A 109 -1.40 5.71 26.04
N MET A 110 -1.96 5.76 27.24
CA MET A 110 -2.99 4.80 27.69
C MET A 110 -4.15 4.58 26.71
N PRO A 111 -4.76 5.64 26.11
CA PRO A 111 -5.85 5.47 25.16
C PRO A 111 -5.48 4.70 23.89
N LEU A 112 -4.17 4.64 23.55
CA LEU A 112 -3.67 3.94 22.37
C LEU A 112 -3.33 2.47 22.63
N ARG A 113 -3.40 1.99 23.87
CA ARG A 113 -3.10 0.62 24.28
C ARG A 113 -4.29 -0.31 24.09
N SER A 114 -4.71 -0.49 22.84
CA SER A 114 -5.82 -1.35 22.46
C SER A 114 -5.42 -2.22 21.27
N TYR A 115 -5.68 -3.52 21.36
CA TYR A 115 -5.49 -4.44 20.23
C TYR A 115 -6.39 -4.10 19.04
N TRP A 116 -7.61 -3.65 19.30
CA TRP A 116 -8.55 -3.26 18.25
C TRP A 116 -8.08 -2.03 17.51
N LEU A 117 -7.59 -1.03 18.26
CA LEU A 117 -6.98 0.17 17.65
C LEU A 117 -5.72 -0.17 16.85
N ASN A 118 -5.00 -1.22 17.22
CA ASN A 118 -3.82 -1.68 16.49
C ASN A 118 -4.18 -2.40 15.19
N LEU A 119 -5.22 -3.25 15.20
CA LEU A 119 -5.71 -3.98 14.04
C LEU A 119 -6.42 -3.07 13.03
N HIS A 120 -7.12 -2.05 13.52
CA HIS A 120 -7.85 -1.09 12.70
C HIS A 120 -6.98 -0.44 11.60
N PRO A 121 -5.88 0.28 11.92
CA PRO A 121 -5.03 0.87 10.89
C PRO A 121 -4.30 -0.18 10.04
N MET A 122 -3.93 -1.34 10.61
CA MET A 122 -3.30 -2.40 9.84
C MET A 122 -4.19 -2.87 8.68
N PHE A 123 -5.46 -3.16 8.96
CA PHE A 123 -6.40 -3.59 7.93
C PHE A 123 -6.77 -2.45 6.96
N LEU A 124 -7.02 -1.24 7.47
CA LEU A 124 -7.36 -0.11 6.61
C LEU A 124 -6.22 0.28 5.67
N MET A 125 -4.99 0.35 6.18
CA MET A 125 -3.82 0.68 5.34
C MET A 125 -3.56 -0.38 4.28
N THR A 126 -3.78 -1.66 4.62
CA THR A 126 -3.70 -2.76 3.64
C THR A 126 -4.78 -2.61 2.56
N ALA A 127 -6.02 -2.28 2.94
CA ALA A 127 -7.10 -2.00 2.00
C ALA A 127 -6.79 -0.79 1.11
N TYR A 128 -6.32 0.31 1.70
CA TYR A 128 -5.95 1.53 0.97
C TYR A 128 -4.78 1.29 0.01
N ALA A 129 -3.80 0.48 0.42
CA ALA A 129 -2.71 0.08 -0.46
C ALA A 129 -3.23 -0.72 -1.67
N ALA A 130 -4.17 -1.64 -1.47
CA ALA A 130 -4.80 -2.38 -2.57
C ALA A 130 -5.63 -1.45 -3.47
N LEU A 131 -6.44 -0.54 -2.90
CA LEU A 131 -7.20 0.44 -3.67
C LEU A 131 -6.31 1.43 -4.44
N ALA A 132 -5.17 1.83 -3.89
CA ALA A 132 -4.19 2.65 -4.60
C ALA A 132 -3.54 1.89 -5.77
N ASN A 133 -3.29 0.58 -5.60
CA ASN A 133 -2.89 -0.30 -6.72
C ASN A 133 -3.99 -0.36 -7.79
N ALA A 134 -5.25 -0.54 -7.41
CA ALA A 134 -6.40 -0.51 -8.33
C ALA A 134 -6.50 0.84 -9.06
N ALA A 135 -6.29 1.96 -8.36
CA ALA A 135 -6.25 3.29 -8.97
C ALA A 135 -5.13 3.40 -10.02
N GLY A 136 -3.94 2.86 -9.76
CA GLY A 136 -2.85 2.80 -10.74
C GLY A 136 -3.23 1.99 -12.00
N VAL A 137 -3.88 0.84 -11.83
CA VAL A 137 -4.41 0.05 -12.95
C VAL A 137 -5.52 0.81 -13.68
N GLY A 138 -6.40 1.50 -12.95
CA GLY A 138 -7.45 2.36 -13.51
C GLY A 138 -6.89 3.51 -14.37
N ILE A 139 -5.80 4.14 -13.93
CA ILE A 139 -5.11 5.15 -14.74
C ILE A 139 -4.57 4.52 -16.03
N ALA A 140 -3.93 3.34 -15.95
CA ALA A 140 -3.45 2.63 -17.14
C ALA A 140 -4.59 2.29 -18.10
N LEU A 141 -5.76 1.87 -17.58
CA LEU A 141 -6.97 1.59 -18.34
C LEU A 141 -7.48 2.84 -19.07
N LEU A 142 -7.57 3.98 -18.39
CA LEU A 142 -7.99 5.25 -19.00
C LEU A 142 -7.00 5.73 -20.07
N VAL A 143 -5.70 5.54 -19.83
CA VAL A 143 -4.66 5.85 -20.82
C VAL A 143 -4.83 4.96 -22.05
N GLN A 144 -5.01 3.65 -21.87
CA GLN A 144 -5.20 2.70 -22.97
C GLN A 144 -6.47 3.00 -23.77
N GLU A 145 -7.60 3.28 -23.11
CA GLU A 145 -8.84 3.67 -23.75
C GLU A 145 -8.67 4.91 -24.65
N ARG A 146 -7.98 5.93 -24.12
CA ARG A 146 -7.68 7.16 -24.90
C ARG A 146 -6.80 6.87 -26.11
N GLN A 147 -5.79 6.00 -25.96
CA GLN A 147 -4.90 5.60 -27.05
C GLN A 147 -5.65 4.86 -28.17
N ILE A 148 -6.56 3.93 -27.81
CA ILE A 148 -7.38 3.19 -28.78
C ILE A 148 -8.34 4.13 -29.54
N LYS A 149 -8.92 5.12 -28.85
CA LYS A 149 -9.78 6.14 -29.48
C LYS A 149 -9.03 7.17 -30.31
N SER A 150 -7.72 7.24 -30.15
CA SER A 150 -6.88 8.16 -30.93
C SER A 150 -6.69 7.66 -32.35
N ARG A 151 -6.71 8.59 -33.32
CA ARG A 151 -6.39 8.27 -34.72
C ARG A 151 -4.90 7.98 -34.94
N THR A 152 -4.05 8.39 -34.00
CA THR A 152 -2.59 8.21 -34.02
C THR A 152 -2.14 7.64 -32.67
N PRO A 153 -2.39 6.33 -32.43
CA PRO A 153 -1.96 5.71 -31.17
C PRO A 153 -0.43 5.75 -31.05
N SER A 154 0.05 6.07 -29.84
CA SER A 154 1.49 6.09 -29.55
C SER A 154 2.02 4.67 -29.32
N GLU A 155 3.34 4.48 -29.26
CA GLU A 155 3.96 3.19 -28.89
C GLU A 155 3.43 2.64 -27.55
N LEU A 156 3.00 3.51 -26.64
CA LEU A 156 2.43 3.11 -25.36
C LEU A 156 1.17 2.26 -25.52
N ALA A 157 0.34 2.54 -26.53
CA ALA A 157 -0.86 1.75 -26.83
C ALA A 157 -0.56 0.27 -27.10
N TYR A 158 0.57 0.00 -27.76
CA TYR A 158 1.00 -1.37 -28.09
C TYR A 158 1.74 -2.07 -26.93
N ARG A 159 2.03 -1.34 -25.85
CA ARG A 159 2.74 -1.83 -24.69
C ARG A 159 1.83 -2.12 -23.51
N LEU A 160 0.74 -1.35 -23.39
CA LEU A 160 -0.26 -1.58 -22.36
C LEU A 160 -1.06 -2.87 -22.66
N PRO A 161 -1.51 -3.58 -21.62
CA PRO A 161 -2.39 -4.74 -21.78
C PRO A 161 -3.72 -4.37 -22.43
N PRO A 162 -4.45 -5.34 -23.00
CA PRO A 162 -5.81 -5.13 -23.48
C PRO A 162 -6.74 -4.59 -22.39
N LEU A 163 -7.77 -3.83 -22.78
CA LEU A 163 -8.72 -3.22 -21.83
C LEU A 163 -9.39 -4.24 -20.91
N ASP A 164 -9.82 -5.38 -21.47
CA ASP A 164 -10.52 -6.43 -20.70
C ASP A 164 -9.60 -7.05 -19.64
N GLU A 165 -8.30 -7.16 -19.90
CA GLU A 165 -7.32 -7.68 -18.95
C GLU A 165 -7.08 -6.69 -17.81
N LEU A 166 -6.96 -5.39 -18.14
CA LEU A 166 -6.84 -4.32 -17.17
C LEU A 166 -8.09 -4.19 -16.30
N ASP A 167 -9.28 -4.28 -16.90
CA ASP A 167 -10.56 -4.22 -16.21
C ASP A 167 -10.74 -5.41 -15.25
N ALA A 168 -10.48 -6.62 -15.73
CA ALA A 168 -10.54 -7.83 -14.92
C ALA A 168 -9.52 -7.82 -13.77
N LEU A 169 -8.32 -7.27 -14.00
CA LEU A 169 -7.32 -7.11 -12.96
C LEU A 169 -7.76 -6.09 -11.92
N ASN A 170 -8.27 -4.94 -12.36
CA ASN A 170 -8.77 -3.89 -11.48
C ASN A 170 -9.90 -4.42 -10.58
N ALA A 171 -10.89 -5.09 -11.16
CA ALA A 171 -11.99 -5.70 -10.41
C ALA A 171 -11.49 -6.70 -9.36
N ARG A 172 -10.51 -7.54 -9.70
CA ARG A 172 -9.91 -8.48 -8.73
C ARG A 172 -9.21 -7.78 -7.59
N ILE A 173 -8.42 -6.73 -7.84
CA ILE A 173 -7.73 -5.98 -6.78
C ILE A 173 -8.74 -5.32 -5.84
N VAL A 174 -9.81 -4.70 -6.38
CA VAL A 174 -10.89 -4.10 -5.58
C VAL A 174 -11.59 -5.17 -4.73
N ALA A 175 -11.91 -6.33 -5.33
CA ALA A 175 -12.53 -7.43 -4.60
C ALA A 175 -11.66 -7.95 -3.43
N TRP A 176 -10.33 -7.93 -3.58
CA TRP A 176 -9.40 -8.27 -2.50
C TRP A 176 -9.28 -7.17 -1.44
N ALA A 177 -9.39 -5.90 -1.82
CA ALA A 177 -9.34 -4.78 -0.89
C ALA A 177 -10.55 -4.75 0.05
N TYR A 178 -11.72 -5.14 -0.44
CA TYR A 178 -12.99 -5.00 0.27
C TYR A 178 -13.06 -5.71 1.63
N PRO A 179 -12.68 -7.00 1.78
CA PRO A 179 -12.68 -7.66 3.09
C PRO A 179 -11.73 -6.99 4.09
N PHE A 180 -10.58 -6.50 3.68
CA PHE A 180 -9.67 -5.76 4.57
C PHE A 180 -10.29 -4.43 5.01
N LEU A 181 -10.98 -3.73 4.11
CA LEU A 181 -11.70 -2.49 4.44
C LEU A 181 -12.78 -2.76 5.49
N LEU A 182 -13.60 -3.81 5.29
CA LEU A 182 -14.64 -4.19 6.25
C LEU A 182 -14.06 -4.58 7.62
N LEU A 183 -13.01 -5.42 7.63
CA LEU A 183 -12.35 -5.81 8.88
C LEU A 183 -11.77 -4.60 9.61
N GLY A 184 -11.15 -3.68 8.87
CA GLY A 184 -10.64 -2.44 9.43
C GLY A 184 -11.74 -1.59 10.07
N LEU A 185 -12.85 -1.38 9.38
CA LEU A 185 -14.02 -0.65 9.92
C LEU A 185 -14.59 -1.34 11.16
N LEU A 186 -14.77 -2.65 11.12
CA LEU A 186 -15.27 -3.43 12.27
C LEU A 186 -14.36 -3.29 13.50
N CYS A 187 -13.04 -3.41 13.32
CA CYS A 187 -12.07 -3.21 14.40
C CYS A 187 -12.17 -1.80 15.00
N GLY A 188 -12.34 -0.78 14.14
CA GLY A 188 -12.53 0.60 14.58
C GLY A 188 -13.82 0.81 15.37
N PHE A 189 -14.94 0.24 14.92
CA PHE A 189 -16.21 0.31 15.64
C PHE A 189 -16.15 -0.39 17.00
N VAL A 190 -15.52 -1.57 17.06
CA VAL A 190 -15.34 -2.29 18.34
C VAL A 190 -14.47 -1.47 19.28
N TRP A 191 -13.36 -0.92 18.80
CA TRP A 191 -12.53 -0.04 19.62
C TRP A 191 -13.30 1.18 20.12
N ALA A 192 -13.99 1.89 19.24
CA ALA A 192 -14.77 3.09 19.59
C ALA A 192 -15.84 2.78 20.66
N TYR A 193 -16.52 1.64 20.52
CA TYR A 193 -17.53 1.21 21.49
C TYR A 193 -16.92 0.90 22.86
N LEU A 194 -15.77 0.22 22.90
CA LEU A 194 -15.10 -0.14 24.14
C LEU A 194 -14.48 1.06 24.86
N ASP A 195 -13.98 2.06 24.10
CA ASP A 195 -13.28 3.22 24.64
C ASP A 195 -14.24 4.38 24.96
N TRP A 196 -15.25 4.60 24.13
CA TRP A 196 -16.19 5.75 24.24
C TRP A 196 -17.61 5.34 24.64
N GLY A 197 -17.91 4.04 24.73
CA GLY A 197 -19.28 3.56 25.02
C GLY A 197 -20.26 3.72 23.85
N THR A 198 -19.81 4.20 22.72
CA THR A 198 -20.61 4.41 21.51
C THR A 198 -19.78 4.17 20.26
N MET A 199 -20.38 3.61 19.22
CA MET A 199 -19.70 3.39 17.92
C MET A 199 -19.47 4.68 17.13
N TRP A 200 -20.18 5.75 17.46
CA TRP A 200 -20.13 7.04 16.78
C TRP A 200 -20.41 8.16 17.76
N THR A 201 -19.49 9.06 17.97
CA THR A 201 -19.63 10.16 18.93
C THR A 201 -20.32 11.39 18.34
N GLY A 202 -20.30 11.56 17.03
CA GLY A 202 -20.78 12.79 16.37
C GLY A 202 -19.99 14.06 16.72
N ASP A 203 -18.97 13.97 17.56
CA ASP A 203 -18.10 15.11 17.89
C ASP A 203 -17.00 15.26 16.85
N PRO A 204 -16.97 16.37 16.08
CA PRO A 204 -15.96 16.59 15.06
C PRO A 204 -14.51 16.71 15.58
N LYS A 205 -14.31 16.80 16.90
CA LYS A 205 -12.97 16.83 17.52
C LYS A 205 -12.40 15.42 17.76
N LEU A 206 -13.23 14.39 17.64
CA LEU A 206 -12.86 12.98 17.85
C LEU A 206 -12.82 12.18 16.53
N ILE A 207 -13.05 12.82 15.40
CA ILE A 207 -12.89 12.31 14.03
C ILE A 207 -11.60 12.91 13.42
#